data_a3df7a6a57bc45747c480ffeb8a19326
#
_entry.id   a3df7a6a57bc45747c480ffeb8a19326
#
_cell.length_a   1.000
_cell.length_b   1.000
_cell.length_c   1.000
_cell.angle_alpha   90.00
_cell.angle_beta   90.00
_cell.angle_gamma   90.00
#
_symmetry.space_group_name_H-M   'P 1'
#
loop_
_entity.id
_entity.type
_entity.pdbx_description
1 polymer ?
#
loop_
_entity_poly.entity_id
_entity_poly.type
_entity_poly.pdbx_seq_one_letter_code
_entity_poly.pdbx_strand_id
1 'polypeptide(L)'
;MRVNARIAYVYPGSYEVMTSSLAHDLLYTYVNKRDDVYLERFTLDSGSGLRSIETGSPLKDFDAILTTLHYELDIANLVRLLSSSGLDPRRGGRSIPVIAGGPVVMANPMPYTGVVDAFVVGEVEATIGGVVDAISKRAGEGKKAVLEELSNLSYVYAPGFNESAERRYAEDLNGVEYPLRQVYDTEREPAFGLGFKLEVSRGCLFHCSFCMETRLFQPFRHRSMGRIRELVERGLEYNGSDRVVVYALSFPVVREDVELLEYLSERGLRAVLPSIRLEKISEGVLELIKGIGQRELTLAPESFSFFTQRALMKYPGLVDLLSDKIESVLETGFDVKLYLIYGVKGEGLSDLEVTLSVLRDLAGRARSRGRRLIASFNPLIPKARTPFAYIGMRPLEELRAMKKLIEKELRGVGEVRELDIKEGLIQAALSLGGGGLADAVVEWSLRGGGYSNWVKVVREKNLDLSYVQRGLNPGEEPPWNPIVIDKTEEKVLEAQLEVLRSLVSSKKPF
;
A
#
# COMPACT_ATOMS: atom_id res chain seq x y z
N MET A 1 14.74 15.74 30.54
CA MET A 1 14.29 14.40 31.02
C MET A 1 15.25 13.38 30.46
N ARG A 2 15.75 12.41 31.25
CA ARG A 2 16.60 11.34 30.74
C ARG A 2 15.69 10.22 30.26
N VAL A 3 15.61 10.01 28.95
CA VAL A 3 14.83 8.91 28.39
C VAL A 3 15.66 7.62 28.38
N ASN A 4 15.00 6.47 28.38
CA ASN A 4 15.67 5.17 28.31
C ASN A 4 16.14 4.85 26.90
N ALA A 5 15.36 5.22 25.87
CA ALA A 5 15.70 4.97 24.48
C ALA A 5 15.26 6.12 23.57
N ARG A 6 16.05 6.33 22.51
CA ARG A 6 15.76 7.23 21.38
C ARG A 6 15.48 6.37 20.14
N ILE A 7 14.36 6.58 19.52
CA ILE A 7 13.89 5.81 18.37
C ILE A 7 13.83 6.72 17.14
N ALA A 8 14.47 6.31 16.06
CA ALA A 8 14.36 6.99 14.78
C ALA A 8 13.24 6.35 13.94
N TYR A 9 12.27 7.14 13.48
CA TYR A 9 11.34 6.72 12.45
C TYR A 9 11.85 7.18 11.09
N VAL A 10 12.41 6.26 10.32
CA VAL A 10 12.95 6.51 8.97
C VAL A 10 11.90 6.13 7.93
N TYR A 11 11.29 7.13 7.29
CA TYR A 11 10.32 6.93 6.24
C TYR A 11 11.01 6.97 4.87
N PRO A 12 10.91 5.91 4.04
CA PRO A 12 11.62 5.81 2.76
C PRO A 12 10.91 6.57 1.62
N GLY A 13 10.38 7.73 1.90
CA GLY A 13 9.68 8.63 0.98
C GLY A 13 9.88 10.09 1.35
N SER A 14 9.18 10.99 0.64
CA SER A 14 9.18 12.42 0.96
C SER A 14 8.36 12.72 2.22
N TYR A 15 8.58 13.91 2.77
CA TYR A 15 7.83 14.41 3.92
C TYR A 15 6.32 14.45 3.67
N GLU A 16 5.89 14.91 2.50
CA GLU A 16 4.48 15.04 2.12
C GLU A 16 3.77 13.68 2.06
N VAL A 17 4.48 12.65 1.60
CA VAL A 17 3.95 11.27 1.58
C VAL A 17 3.92 10.68 2.99
N MET A 18 4.98 10.89 3.79
CA MET A 18 5.02 10.46 5.19
C MET A 18 3.85 11.04 5.99
N THR A 19 3.65 12.35 5.90
CA THR A 19 2.59 13.05 6.65
C THR A 19 1.18 12.75 6.13
N SER A 20 1.06 12.12 4.96
CA SER A 20 -0.21 11.54 4.48
C SER A 20 -0.49 10.15 5.05
N SER A 21 0.48 9.49 5.69
CA SER A 21 0.30 8.14 6.23
C SER A 21 -0.32 8.17 7.63
N LEU A 22 -1.46 7.48 7.81
CA LEU A 22 -2.05 7.31 9.14
C LEU A 22 -1.17 6.44 10.04
N ALA A 23 -0.45 5.47 9.48
CA ALA A 23 0.51 4.65 10.24
C ALA A 23 1.62 5.50 10.87
N HIS A 24 2.07 6.56 10.17
CA HIS A 24 2.99 7.56 10.72
C HIS A 24 2.39 8.25 11.95
N ASP A 25 1.16 8.75 11.87
CA ASP A 25 0.53 9.45 12.99
C ASP A 25 0.31 8.54 14.19
N LEU A 26 -0.08 7.29 13.93
CA LEU A 26 -0.21 6.27 14.98
C LEU A 26 1.13 6.01 15.67
N LEU A 27 2.19 5.70 14.90
CA LEU A 27 3.53 5.47 15.45
C LEU A 27 4.02 6.67 16.26
N TYR A 28 3.90 7.88 15.70
CA TYR A 28 4.34 9.11 16.37
C TYR A 28 3.58 9.35 17.67
N THR A 29 2.25 9.16 17.67
CA THR A 29 1.40 9.35 18.83
C THR A 29 1.66 8.32 19.92
N TYR A 30 1.67 7.03 19.55
CA TYR A 30 1.83 5.94 20.55
C TYR A 30 3.21 5.94 21.19
N VAL A 31 4.26 6.26 20.45
CA VAL A 31 5.63 6.29 21.01
C VAL A 31 5.85 7.56 21.83
N ASN A 32 5.50 8.74 21.28
CA ASN A 32 5.79 10.02 21.95
C ASN A 32 4.81 10.39 23.09
N LYS A 33 3.79 9.55 23.34
CA LYS A 33 2.96 9.64 24.54
C LYS A 33 3.67 9.11 25.78
N ARG A 34 4.72 8.32 25.62
CA ARG A 34 5.50 7.73 26.70
C ARG A 34 6.49 8.74 27.27
N ASP A 35 6.79 8.62 28.56
CA ASP A 35 7.78 9.47 29.25
C ASP A 35 9.21 8.90 29.19
N ASP A 36 9.35 7.60 28.86
CA ASP A 36 10.62 6.87 28.90
C ASP A 36 11.33 6.75 27.56
N VAL A 37 10.65 7.08 26.45
CA VAL A 37 11.18 7.04 25.10
C VAL A 37 10.72 8.25 24.31
N TYR A 38 11.41 8.58 23.22
CA TYR A 38 10.86 9.47 22.20
C TYR A 38 11.28 9.03 20.80
N LEU A 39 10.44 9.40 19.82
CA LEU A 39 10.60 9.09 18.41
C LEU A 39 10.78 10.38 17.62
N GLU A 40 11.82 10.41 16.78
CA GLU A 40 12.08 11.49 15.84
C GLU A 40 12.04 10.98 14.40
N ARG A 41 11.62 11.86 13.48
CA ARG A 41 11.31 11.52 12.10
C ARG A 41 12.45 11.87 11.15
N PHE A 42 12.61 11.02 10.12
CA PHE A 42 13.56 11.17 9.03
C PHE A 42 12.88 10.84 7.70
N THR A 43 13.13 11.64 6.66
CA THR A 43 12.60 11.46 5.30
C THR A 43 13.68 11.66 4.25
N LEU A 44 13.39 11.32 2.99
CA LEU A 44 14.35 11.47 1.87
C LEU A 44 14.83 12.90 1.65
N ASP A 45 14.05 13.87 2.05
CA ASP A 45 14.31 15.31 1.89
C ASP A 45 14.73 16.00 3.20
N SER A 46 15.14 15.22 4.23
CA SER A 46 15.69 15.74 5.49
C SER A 46 17.07 16.44 5.36
N GLY A 47 17.45 16.80 4.15
CA GLY A 47 18.68 17.59 3.85
C GLY A 47 19.97 16.79 3.83
N SER A 48 21.09 17.50 3.60
CA SER A 48 22.42 16.89 3.56
C SER A 48 22.83 16.35 4.94
N GLY A 49 23.24 15.08 4.98
CA GLY A 49 23.69 14.41 6.21
C GLY A 49 22.57 13.81 7.04
N LEU A 50 21.37 13.67 6.49
CA LEU A 50 20.17 13.08 7.08
C LEU A 50 20.05 13.37 8.59
N ARG A 51 19.22 14.36 8.90
CA ARG A 51 18.99 14.79 10.28
C ARG A 51 17.51 14.64 10.62
N SER A 52 17.24 14.38 11.91
CA SER A 52 15.87 14.33 12.39
C SER A 52 15.14 15.65 12.19
N ILE A 53 13.84 15.57 11.95
CA ILE A 53 12.97 16.74 11.74
C ILE A 53 12.83 17.53 13.04
N GLU A 54 12.74 16.86 14.18
CA GLU A 54 12.45 17.46 15.48
C GLU A 54 13.65 18.22 16.07
N THR A 55 14.81 17.56 16.16
CA THR A 55 15.97 18.13 16.87
C THR A 55 17.21 18.34 16.01
N GLY A 56 17.18 17.90 14.75
CA GLY A 56 18.37 17.91 13.89
C GLY A 56 19.44 16.89 14.29
N SER A 57 19.07 15.87 15.09
CA SER A 57 20.02 14.84 15.53
C SER A 57 20.43 13.91 14.38
N PRO A 58 21.69 13.45 14.32
CA PRO A 58 22.11 12.47 13.34
C PRO A 58 21.55 11.07 13.67
N LEU A 59 21.25 10.28 12.63
CA LEU A 59 20.61 8.95 12.77
C LEU A 59 21.41 7.97 13.65
N LYS A 60 22.73 8.10 13.69
CA LYS A 60 23.62 7.25 14.50
C LYS A 60 23.47 7.43 16.01
N ASP A 61 22.79 8.49 16.45
CA ASP A 61 22.60 8.79 17.88
C ASP A 61 21.32 8.14 18.46
N PHE A 62 20.65 7.28 17.69
CA PHE A 62 19.43 6.56 18.09
C PHE A 62 19.72 5.10 18.44
N ASP A 63 18.95 4.55 19.34
CA ASP A 63 19.07 3.17 19.83
C ASP A 63 18.45 2.14 18.88
N ALA A 64 17.43 2.54 18.11
CA ALA A 64 16.75 1.71 17.12
C ALA A 64 16.16 2.56 15.99
N ILE A 65 16.04 1.95 14.82
CA ILE A 65 15.37 2.51 13.64
C ILE A 65 14.08 1.73 13.39
N LEU A 66 12.95 2.43 13.43
CA LEU A 66 11.66 1.94 12.92
C LEU A 66 11.45 2.44 11.50
N THR A 67 10.89 1.60 10.64
CA THR A 67 10.50 1.99 9.27
C THR A 67 9.22 1.30 8.85
N THR A 68 8.51 1.87 7.88
CA THR A 68 7.35 1.25 7.25
C THR A 68 7.62 1.07 5.76
N LEU A 69 7.41 -0.15 5.26
CA LEU A 69 7.50 -0.47 3.83
C LEU A 69 6.09 -0.62 3.29
N HIS A 70 5.63 0.36 2.51
CA HIS A 70 4.32 0.34 1.87
C HIS A 70 4.37 -0.21 0.45
N TYR A 71 5.51 -0.08 -0.19
CA TYR A 71 5.78 -0.45 -1.57
C TYR A 71 7.08 -1.23 -1.65
N GLU A 72 7.15 -2.25 -2.50
CA GLU A 72 8.31 -3.15 -2.55
C GLU A 72 9.62 -2.43 -2.85
N LEU A 73 9.57 -1.34 -3.65
CA LEU A 73 10.75 -0.58 -4.03
C LEU A 73 11.21 0.44 -2.96
N ASP A 74 10.45 0.63 -1.88
CA ASP A 74 10.82 1.51 -0.76
C ASP A 74 12.15 1.10 -0.13
N ILE A 75 12.51 -0.16 -0.24
CA ILE A 75 13.78 -0.69 0.29
C ILE A 75 14.99 0.01 -0.31
N ALA A 76 14.95 0.41 -1.58
CA ALA A 76 16.06 1.13 -2.22
C ALA A 76 16.26 2.52 -1.60
N ASN A 77 15.16 3.18 -1.25
CA ASN A 77 15.19 4.45 -0.55
C ASN A 77 15.67 4.30 0.89
N LEU A 78 15.26 3.24 1.60
CA LEU A 78 15.76 2.95 2.94
C LEU A 78 17.27 2.74 2.94
N VAL A 79 17.80 1.95 2.01
CA VAL A 79 19.25 1.73 1.84
C VAL A 79 19.98 3.06 1.58
N ARG A 80 19.41 3.92 0.73
CA ARG A 80 19.97 5.25 0.45
C ARG A 80 20.02 6.12 1.70
N LEU A 81 18.94 6.14 2.50
CA LEU A 81 18.85 6.89 3.75
C LEU A 81 19.89 6.41 4.77
N LEU A 82 20.01 5.10 4.98
CA LEU A 82 21.02 4.52 5.86
C LEU A 82 22.45 4.89 5.41
N SER A 83 22.75 4.73 4.12
CA SER A 83 24.07 5.06 3.56
C SER A 83 24.41 6.54 3.68
N SER A 84 23.43 7.44 3.41
CA SER A 84 23.62 8.89 3.51
C SER A 84 23.85 9.37 4.94
N SER A 85 23.39 8.61 5.94
CA SER A 85 23.64 8.88 7.36
C SER A 85 24.96 8.27 7.88
N GLY A 86 25.75 7.63 7.01
CA GLY A 86 27.01 6.97 7.37
C GLY A 86 26.84 5.63 8.06
N LEU A 87 25.63 5.03 8.01
CA LEU A 87 25.38 3.68 8.49
C LEU A 87 25.52 2.66 7.34
N ASP A 88 26.17 1.53 7.62
CA ASP A 88 26.15 0.43 6.66
C ASP A 88 24.71 -0.09 6.51
N PRO A 89 24.13 -0.08 5.31
CA PRO A 89 22.77 -0.59 5.11
C PRO A 89 22.65 -2.10 5.27
N ARG A 90 23.77 -2.84 5.19
CA ARG A 90 23.78 -4.29 5.40
C ARG A 90 23.44 -4.63 6.84
N ARG A 91 22.60 -5.62 7.03
CA ARG A 91 22.18 -6.10 8.35
C ARG A 91 23.35 -6.41 9.28
N GLY A 92 24.42 -7.02 8.79
CA GLY A 92 25.62 -7.37 9.58
C GLY A 92 26.60 -6.22 9.83
N GLY A 93 26.46 -5.11 9.10
CA GLY A 93 27.47 -4.02 9.08
C GLY A 93 27.21 -2.87 10.05
N ARG A 94 26.10 -2.86 10.79
CA ARG A 94 25.73 -1.79 11.71
C ARG A 94 25.38 -2.29 13.11
N SER A 95 25.52 -1.43 14.10
CA SER A 95 25.21 -1.71 15.52
C SER A 95 23.76 -1.36 15.87
N ILE A 96 23.08 -0.51 15.12
CA ILE A 96 21.69 -0.07 15.37
C ILE A 96 20.73 -1.00 14.64
N PRO A 97 19.74 -1.61 15.30
CA PRO A 97 18.75 -2.45 14.66
C PRO A 97 17.81 -1.64 13.77
N VAL A 98 17.46 -2.18 12.60
CA VAL A 98 16.39 -1.70 11.73
C VAL A 98 15.20 -2.65 11.82
N ILE A 99 14.07 -2.12 12.25
CA ILE A 99 12.83 -2.85 12.50
C ILE A 99 11.79 -2.31 11.54
N ALA A 100 11.23 -3.17 10.69
CA ALA A 100 10.27 -2.77 9.67
C ALA A 100 8.88 -3.32 9.94
N GLY A 101 7.86 -2.52 9.64
CA GLY A 101 6.45 -2.92 9.57
C GLY A 101 5.84 -2.53 8.22
N GLY A 102 4.53 -2.68 8.09
CA GLY A 102 3.77 -2.28 6.92
C GLY A 102 3.32 -3.45 6.03
N PRO A 103 2.49 -3.17 5.01
CA PRO A 103 1.85 -4.20 4.19
C PRO A 103 2.86 -5.09 3.44
N VAL A 104 3.95 -4.53 2.94
CA VAL A 104 4.99 -5.28 2.23
C VAL A 104 5.65 -6.31 3.15
N VAL A 105 5.91 -5.95 4.40
CA VAL A 105 6.46 -6.85 5.44
C VAL A 105 5.49 -7.98 5.75
N MET A 106 4.21 -7.67 5.92
CA MET A 106 3.17 -8.67 6.16
C MET A 106 2.98 -9.59 4.95
N ALA A 107 3.15 -9.07 3.74
CA ALA A 107 3.02 -9.86 2.52
C ALA A 107 4.20 -10.82 2.34
N ASN A 108 5.44 -10.31 2.34
CA ASN A 108 6.66 -11.09 2.15
C ASN A 108 7.91 -10.32 2.62
N PRO A 109 8.45 -10.59 3.82
CA PRO A 109 9.65 -9.89 4.31
C PRO A 109 10.97 -10.42 3.75
N MET A 110 10.98 -11.59 3.11
CA MET A 110 12.19 -12.36 2.83
C MET A 110 13.23 -11.64 1.96
N PRO A 111 12.86 -10.90 0.89
CA PRO A 111 13.84 -10.17 0.08
C PRO A 111 14.56 -9.06 0.85
N TYR A 112 14.02 -8.62 1.97
CA TYR A 112 14.53 -7.47 2.73
C TYR A 112 15.43 -7.84 3.91
N THR A 113 15.63 -9.14 4.16
CA THR A 113 16.42 -9.68 5.28
C THR A 113 17.91 -9.29 5.24
N GLY A 114 18.42 -8.82 4.11
CA GLY A 114 19.78 -8.28 3.97
C GLY A 114 19.95 -6.86 4.56
N VAL A 115 18.83 -6.14 4.75
CA VAL A 115 18.79 -4.76 5.26
C VAL A 115 18.12 -4.69 6.62
N VAL A 116 16.94 -5.32 6.75
CA VAL A 116 16.08 -5.26 7.93
C VAL A 116 16.44 -6.36 8.93
N ASP A 117 16.47 -6.02 10.21
CA ASP A 117 16.87 -6.94 11.29
C ASP A 117 15.70 -7.69 11.89
N ALA A 118 14.53 -7.02 12.01
CA ALA A 118 13.30 -7.60 12.53
C ALA A 118 12.08 -7.01 11.82
N PHE A 119 11.03 -7.82 11.70
CA PHE A 119 9.81 -7.51 10.97
C PHE A 119 8.60 -7.62 11.91
N VAL A 120 7.88 -6.52 12.07
CA VAL A 120 6.66 -6.45 12.90
C VAL A 120 5.45 -6.79 12.03
N VAL A 121 4.73 -7.84 12.42
CA VAL A 121 3.60 -8.40 11.67
C VAL A 121 2.30 -8.02 12.37
N GLY A 122 1.66 -6.96 11.90
CA GLY A 122 0.40 -6.52 12.49
C GLY A 122 0.16 -5.03 12.44
N GLU A 123 -0.85 -4.62 13.18
CA GLU A 123 -1.32 -3.24 13.25
C GLU A 123 -0.60 -2.48 14.37
N VAL A 124 -0.33 -1.21 14.17
CA VAL A 124 0.46 -0.37 15.09
C VAL A 124 -0.10 -0.43 16.51
N GLU A 125 -1.41 -0.24 16.67
CA GLU A 125 -2.10 -0.19 17.96
C GLU A 125 -1.95 -1.48 18.77
N ALA A 126 -1.83 -2.61 18.09
CA ALA A 126 -1.72 -3.92 18.71
C ALA A 126 -0.27 -4.37 18.96
N THR A 127 0.72 -3.71 18.33
CA THR A 127 2.10 -4.22 18.28
C THR A 127 3.13 -3.26 18.85
N ILE A 128 2.96 -1.94 18.65
CA ILE A 128 4.03 -0.97 18.90
C ILE A 128 4.44 -0.89 20.38
N GLY A 129 3.48 -1.06 21.29
CA GLY A 129 3.78 -1.04 22.74
C GLY A 129 4.85 -2.03 23.13
N GLY A 130 4.67 -3.31 22.77
CA GLY A 130 5.65 -4.35 23.07
C GLY A 130 6.99 -4.18 22.34
N VAL A 131 6.97 -3.66 21.10
CA VAL A 131 8.19 -3.34 20.35
C VAL A 131 9.00 -2.26 21.07
N VAL A 132 8.35 -1.19 21.52
CA VAL A 132 9.01 -0.10 22.25
C VAL A 132 9.49 -0.55 23.62
N ASP A 133 8.72 -1.40 24.31
CA ASP A 133 9.15 -2.00 25.60
C ASP A 133 10.43 -2.83 25.44
N ALA A 134 10.50 -3.66 24.39
CA ALA A 134 11.69 -4.46 24.09
C ALA A 134 12.92 -3.58 23.80
N ILE A 135 12.74 -2.51 23.02
CA ILE A 135 13.82 -1.56 22.72
C ILE A 135 14.26 -0.83 24.00
N SER A 136 13.32 -0.26 24.76
CA SER A 136 13.59 0.50 26.00
C SER A 136 14.29 -0.36 27.05
N LYS A 137 13.87 -1.61 27.22
CA LYS A 137 14.43 -2.57 28.18
C LYS A 137 15.89 -2.91 27.86
N ARG A 138 16.27 -2.94 26.60
CA ARG A 138 17.60 -3.35 26.11
C ARG A 138 18.44 -2.20 25.55
N ALA A 139 17.99 -0.95 25.74
CA ALA A 139 18.72 0.23 25.30
C ALA A 139 20.13 0.25 25.93
N GLY A 140 21.15 0.47 25.08
CA GLY A 140 22.56 0.45 25.49
C GLY A 140 23.22 -0.93 25.61
N GLU A 141 22.46 -2.06 25.55
CA GLU A 141 23.03 -3.42 25.57
C GLU A 141 23.47 -3.92 24.19
N GLY A 142 23.18 -3.13 23.15
CA GLY A 142 23.54 -3.40 21.78
C GLY A 142 22.49 -4.18 21.00
N LYS A 143 22.65 -4.18 19.68
CA LYS A 143 21.69 -4.71 18.70
C LYS A 143 21.22 -6.14 18.98
N LYS A 144 22.16 -7.03 19.36
CA LYS A 144 21.82 -8.45 19.59
C LYS A 144 20.83 -8.61 20.71
N ALA A 145 21.03 -7.91 21.85
CA ALA A 145 20.13 -7.95 22.99
C ALA A 145 18.72 -7.45 22.67
N VAL A 146 18.64 -6.38 21.86
CA VAL A 146 17.35 -5.86 21.36
C VAL A 146 16.64 -6.89 20.49
N LEU A 147 17.36 -7.56 19.56
CA LEU A 147 16.76 -8.57 18.67
C LEU A 147 16.32 -9.84 19.44
N GLU A 148 17.08 -10.28 20.43
CA GLU A 148 16.70 -11.37 21.31
C GLU A 148 15.42 -11.05 22.10
N GLU A 149 15.28 -9.84 22.61
CA GLU A 149 14.07 -9.41 23.31
C GLU A 149 12.88 -9.31 22.35
N LEU A 150 13.07 -8.72 21.16
CA LEU A 150 12.05 -8.62 20.14
C LEU A 150 11.55 -9.98 19.65
N SER A 151 12.45 -10.98 19.52
CA SER A 151 12.08 -12.32 19.05
C SER A 151 11.18 -13.11 20.01
N ASN A 152 11.02 -12.66 21.26
CA ASN A 152 10.06 -13.20 22.21
C ASN A 152 8.61 -12.75 21.95
N LEU A 153 8.42 -11.73 21.09
CA LEU A 153 7.09 -11.25 20.70
C LEU A 153 6.56 -12.10 19.54
N SER A 154 5.43 -12.77 19.74
CA SER A 154 4.85 -13.68 18.75
C SER A 154 4.56 -13.05 17.38
N TYR A 155 4.47 -11.72 17.32
CA TYR A 155 4.20 -10.93 16.13
C TYR A 155 5.46 -10.23 15.55
N VAL A 156 6.65 -10.63 16.00
CA VAL A 156 7.92 -10.15 15.44
C VAL A 156 8.71 -11.31 14.86
N TYR A 157 9.01 -11.23 13.57
CA TYR A 157 9.92 -12.14 12.90
C TYR A 157 11.32 -11.52 12.90
N ALA A 158 12.25 -12.14 13.62
CA ALA A 158 13.67 -11.75 13.66
C ALA A 158 14.53 -12.89 13.10
N PRO A 159 14.93 -12.85 11.81
CA PRO A 159 15.66 -13.94 11.17
C PRO A 159 16.91 -14.34 11.96
N GLY A 160 17.06 -15.63 12.26
CA GLY A 160 18.16 -16.17 13.07
C GLY A 160 17.92 -16.14 14.59
N PHE A 161 16.79 -15.60 15.06
CA PHE A 161 16.39 -15.62 16.46
C PHE A 161 15.09 -16.41 16.67
N ASN A 162 14.15 -16.34 15.74
CA ASN A 162 12.93 -17.16 15.73
C ASN A 162 12.59 -17.59 14.30
N GLU A 163 11.64 -18.53 14.17
CA GLU A 163 11.29 -19.16 12.88
C GLU A 163 10.08 -18.53 12.21
N SER A 164 9.18 -17.90 12.97
CA SER A 164 7.95 -17.33 12.43
C SER A 164 7.40 -16.21 13.30
N ALA A 165 6.44 -15.47 12.75
CA ALA A 165 5.61 -14.53 13.48
C ALA A 165 4.17 -14.59 13.01
N GLU A 166 3.23 -14.32 13.95
CA GLU A 166 1.79 -14.29 13.67
C GLU A 166 1.28 -12.84 13.68
N ARG A 167 0.39 -12.54 12.75
CA ARG A 167 -0.22 -11.23 12.67
C ARG A 167 -1.02 -10.90 13.92
N ARG A 168 -0.75 -9.71 14.50
CA ARG A 168 -1.53 -9.14 15.59
C ARG A 168 -2.29 -7.90 15.11
N TYR A 169 -3.56 -7.78 15.46
CA TYR A 169 -4.42 -6.69 15.04
C TYR A 169 -5.40 -6.26 16.14
N ALA A 170 -5.96 -5.05 15.99
CA ALA A 170 -6.99 -4.54 16.87
C ALA A 170 -8.35 -5.13 16.48
N GLU A 171 -8.99 -5.88 17.37
CA GLU A 171 -10.29 -6.51 17.12
C GLU A 171 -11.42 -5.48 17.03
N ASP A 172 -11.39 -4.48 17.89
CA ASP A 172 -12.34 -3.36 17.89
C ASP A 172 -11.64 -2.02 17.61
N LEU A 173 -11.98 -1.42 16.47
CA LEU A 173 -11.45 -0.11 16.11
C LEU A 173 -12.01 1.05 16.95
N ASN A 174 -13.15 0.86 17.64
CA ASN A 174 -13.73 1.90 18.50
C ASN A 174 -12.93 2.06 19.79
N GLY A 175 -12.39 0.94 20.31
CA GLY A 175 -11.67 0.89 21.56
C GLY A 175 -10.22 1.35 21.49
N VAL A 176 -9.64 1.46 20.26
CA VAL A 176 -8.24 1.87 20.13
C VAL A 176 -8.09 3.38 20.19
N GLU A 177 -6.95 3.81 20.73
CA GLU A 177 -6.57 5.22 20.73
C GLU A 177 -6.35 5.73 19.30
N TYR A 178 -6.80 6.94 19.02
CA TYR A 178 -6.71 7.54 17.70
C TYR A 178 -5.83 8.80 17.74
N PRO A 179 -4.98 9.04 16.72
CA PRO A 179 -4.09 10.21 16.65
C PRO A 179 -4.90 11.47 16.32
N LEU A 180 -5.50 12.10 17.34
CA LEU A 180 -6.30 13.31 17.15
C LEU A 180 -5.46 14.51 16.72
N ARG A 181 -4.24 14.65 17.25
CA ARG A 181 -3.28 15.67 16.80
C ARG A 181 -2.40 15.08 15.71
N GLN A 182 -2.50 15.62 14.51
CA GLN A 182 -1.73 15.16 13.35
C GLN A 182 -0.66 16.20 13.05
N VAL A 183 0.60 15.83 13.28
CA VAL A 183 1.72 16.76 13.26
C VAL A 183 2.34 16.83 11.87
N TYR A 184 2.16 17.98 11.20
CA TYR A 184 2.78 18.29 9.90
C TYR A 184 3.15 19.78 9.83
N ASP A 185 4.06 20.08 8.90
CA ASP A 185 4.44 21.45 8.58
C ASP A 185 3.33 22.13 7.75
N THR A 186 2.88 23.28 8.16
CA THR A 186 1.81 24.03 7.47
C THR A 186 2.24 24.58 6.10
N GLU A 187 3.54 24.71 5.85
CA GLU A 187 4.09 25.14 4.57
C GLU A 187 4.29 23.97 3.58
N ARG A 188 4.18 22.71 4.05
CA ARG A 188 4.38 21.50 3.28
C ARG A 188 3.13 20.63 3.32
N GLU A 189 2.24 20.83 2.35
CA GLU A 189 0.96 20.14 2.29
C GLU A 189 1.16 18.62 2.12
N PRO A 190 0.49 17.79 2.95
CA PRO A 190 0.47 16.34 2.77
C PRO A 190 -0.03 15.94 1.37
N ALA A 191 0.50 14.85 0.81
CA ALA A 191 0.21 14.43 -0.57
C ALA A 191 -1.27 14.16 -0.86
N PHE A 192 -2.07 13.80 0.16
CA PHE A 192 -3.52 13.60 0.05
C PHE A 192 -4.35 14.83 0.50
N GLY A 193 -3.71 15.97 0.67
CA GLY A 193 -4.32 17.23 1.05
C GLY A 193 -4.33 17.48 2.55
N LEU A 194 -4.54 18.75 2.91
CA LEU A 194 -4.71 19.19 4.30
C LEU A 194 -6.07 18.74 4.82
N GLY A 195 -6.14 18.28 6.06
CA GLY A 195 -7.35 17.89 6.73
C GLY A 195 -7.09 16.84 7.82
N PHE A 196 -8.07 16.64 8.68
CA PHE A 196 -8.02 15.57 9.67
C PHE A 196 -8.17 14.20 8.98
N LYS A 197 -7.16 13.34 9.08
CA LYS A 197 -7.19 11.98 8.55
C LYS A 197 -8.09 11.12 9.42
N LEU A 198 -9.15 10.57 8.82
CA LEU A 198 -10.16 9.74 9.48
C LEU A 198 -10.20 8.35 8.82
N GLU A 199 -9.72 7.34 9.52
CA GLU A 199 -9.96 5.95 9.12
C GLU A 199 -11.34 5.50 9.62
N VAL A 200 -12.22 5.16 8.69
CA VAL A 200 -13.59 4.70 9.01
C VAL A 200 -13.66 3.19 9.14
N SER A 201 -12.84 2.48 8.34
CA SER A 201 -12.82 1.02 8.33
C SER A 201 -11.42 0.49 8.00
N ARG A 202 -11.18 -0.75 8.41
CA ARG A 202 -9.96 -1.51 8.09
C ARG A 202 -10.32 -2.90 7.63
N GLY A 203 -9.55 -3.46 6.69
CA GLY A 203 -9.94 -4.65 5.95
C GLY A 203 -10.85 -4.31 4.76
N CYS A 204 -11.32 -5.33 4.05
CA CYS A 204 -12.18 -5.17 2.89
C CYS A 204 -13.21 -6.28 2.84
N LEU A 205 -14.47 -5.97 2.50
CA LEU A 205 -15.55 -6.96 2.31
C LEU A 205 -15.40 -7.78 1.01
N PHE A 206 -14.48 -7.38 0.14
CA PHE A 206 -14.30 -7.99 -1.17
C PHE A 206 -12.96 -8.75 -1.24
N HIS A 207 -12.93 -9.78 -2.10
CA HIS A 207 -11.75 -10.62 -2.29
C HIS A 207 -11.27 -10.55 -3.75
N CYS A 208 -10.93 -9.34 -4.24
CA CYS A 208 -10.34 -9.19 -5.56
C CYS A 208 -9.07 -10.01 -5.68
N SER A 209 -8.94 -10.81 -6.75
CA SER A 209 -7.87 -11.81 -6.89
C SER A 209 -6.46 -11.22 -7.00
N PHE A 210 -6.33 -9.95 -7.38
CA PHE A 210 -5.05 -9.24 -7.52
C PHE A 210 -4.62 -8.48 -6.25
N CYS A 211 -5.54 -8.31 -5.28
CA CYS A 211 -5.32 -7.40 -4.16
C CYS A 211 -4.76 -8.14 -2.94
N MET A 212 -3.52 -7.82 -2.54
CA MET A 212 -2.94 -8.34 -1.32
C MET A 212 -3.55 -7.73 -0.05
N GLU A 213 -3.95 -6.45 -0.11
CA GLU A 213 -4.49 -5.69 1.04
C GLU A 213 -5.75 -6.36 1.62
N THR A 214 -6.61 -6.88 0.74
CA THR A 214 -7.84 -7.58 1.17
C THR A 214 -7.54 -8.84 1.99
N ARG A 215 -6.33 -9.40 1.89
CA ARG A 215 -5.89 -10.58 2.65
C ARG A 215 -5.12 -10.20 3.90
N LEU A 216 -4.33 -9.14 3.81
CA LEU A 216 -3.47 -8.70 4.91
C LEU A 216 -4.26 -8.07 6.05
N PHE A 217 -5.40 -7.44 5.77
CA PHE A 217 -6.14 -6.64 6.75
C PHE A 217 -7.49 -7.23 7.16
N GLN A 218 -7.76 -8.50 6.88
CA GLN A 218 -8.93 -9.20 7.43
C GLN A 218 -8.83 -9.34 8.96
N PRO A 219 -9.96 -9.42 9.66
CA PRO A 219 -11.34 -9.24 9.18
C PRO A 219 -11.66 -7.78 8.86
N PHE A 220 -12.73 -7.56 8.08
CA PHE A 220 -13.30 -6.22 7.90
C PHE A 220 -13.86 -5.71 9.23
N ARG A 221 -13.48 -4.51 9.62
CA ARG A 221 -13.94 -3.83 10.83
C ARG A 221 -14.27 -2.40 10.50
N HIS A 222 -15.38 -1.89 11.03
CA HIS A 222 -15.84 -0.52 10.82
C HIS A 222 -16.03 0.18 12.16
N ARG A 223 -15.72 1.47 12.24
CA ARG A 223 -16.02 2.28 13.42
C ARG A 223 -17.51 2.59 13.48
N SER A 224 -18.08 2.60 14.67
CA SER A 224 -19.46 3.06 14.85
C SER A 224 -19.59 4.54 14.48
N MET A 225 -20.79 4.95 14.02
CA MET A 225 -21.07 6.36 13.72
C MET A 225 -20.86 7.27 14.92
N GLY A 226 -21.16 6.78 16.15
CA GLY A 226 -20.89 7.52 17.37
C GLY A 226 -19.40 7.85 17.54
N ARG A 227 -18.53 6.83 17.30
CA ARG A 227 -17.07 7.03 17.34
C ARG A 227 -16.56 7.92 16.21
N ILE A 228 -17.08 7.75 15.00
CA ILE A 228 -16.73 8.58 13.85
C ILE A 228 -17.04 10.07 14.12
N ARG A 229 -18.24 10.38 14.63
CA ARG A 229 -18.62 11.78 14.98
C ARG A 229 -17.71 12.37 16.04
N GLU A 230 -17.44 11.63 17.11
CA GLU A 230 -16.49 12.06 18.14
C GLU A 230 -15.10 12.37 17.56
N LEU A 231 -14.58 11.48 16.72
CA LEU A 231 -13.27 11.66 16.09
C LEU A 231 -13.25 12.87 15.15
N VAL A 232 -14.31 13.07 14.36
CA VAL A 232 -14.41 14.22 13.46
C VAL A 232 -14.45 15.53 14.26
N GLU A 233 -15.32 15.63 15.27
CA GLU A 233 -15.47 16.86 16.06
C GLU A 233 -14.15 17.21 16.76
N ARG A 234 -13.57 16.29 17.51
CA ARG A 234 -12.31 16.51 18.23
C ARG A 234 -11.12 16.68 17.29
N GLY A 235 -11.07 15.88 16.21
CA GLY A 235 -9.96 15.94 15.26
C GLY A 235 -9.93 17.26 14.50
N LEU A 236 -11.07 17.80 14.07
CA LEU A 236 -11.15 19.10 13.43
C LEU A 236 -10.79 20.23 14.39
N GLU A 237 -11.27 20.16 15.65
CA GLU A 237 -10.92 21.13 16.69
C GLU A 237 -9.40 21.16 16.96
N TYR A 238 -8.78 20.00 17.20
CA TYR A 238 -7.35 19.91 17.49
C TYR A 238 -6.44 20.34 16.34
N ASN A 239 -6.89 20.14 15.09
CA ASN A 239 -6.09 20.49 13.90
C ASN A 239 -6.49 21.83 13.26
N GLY A 240 -7.49 22.53 13.82
CA GLY A 240 -7.95 23.83 13.29
C GLY A 240 -8.42 23.73 11.83
N SER A 241 -9.06 22.60 11.44
CA SER A 241 -9.45 22.32 10.06
C SER A 241 -10.96 22.15 9.94
N ASP A 242 -11.49 22.44 8.75
CA ASP A 242 -12.87 22.20 8.34
C ASP A 242 -12.99 21.01 7.35
N ARG A 243 -11.89 20.29 7.16
CA ARG A 243 -11.76 19.22 6.17
C ARG A 243 -11.36 17.89 6.80
N VAL A 244 -12.01 16.82 6.33
CA VAL A 244 -11.69 15.43 6.68
C VAL A 244 -11.07 14.72 5.47
N VAL A 245 -10.03 13.92 5.69
CA VAL A 245 -9.46 13.02 4.69
C VAL A 245 -9.83 11.60 5.10
N VAL A 246 -10.73 10.97 4.36
CA VAL A 246 -11.30 9.65 4.69
C VAL A 246 -10.39 8.52 4.22
N TYR A 247 -10.09 7.58 5.12
CA TYR A 247 -9.28 6.39 4.85
C TYR A 247 -10.14 5.14 4.98
N ALA A 248 -10.20 4.37 3.90
CA ALA A 248 -10.80 3.04 3.81
C ALA A 248 -10.23 2.31 2.58
N LEU A 249 -10.12 0.97 2.63
CA LEU A 249 -9.71 0.18 1.46
C LEU A 249 -10.81 0.10 0.39
N SER A 250 -12.06 0.31 0.78
CA SER A 250 -13.22 0.40 -0.12
C SER A 250 -14.29 1.29 0.51
N PHE A 251 -14.92 2.17 -0.30
CA PHE A 251 -15.86 3.19 0.18
C PHE A 251 -16.82 3.62 -0.95
N PRO A 252 -18.10 3.92 -0.65
CA PRO A 252 -18.83 3.47 0.53
C PRO A 252 -19.15 1.96 0.39
N VAL A 253 -19.25 1.22 1.48
CA VAL A 253 -19.57 -0.22 1.44
C VAL A 253 -20.66 -0.64 2.41
N VAL A 254 -20.76 0.04 3.54
CA VAL A 254 -21.79 -0.16 4.57
C VAL A 254 -22.68 1.08 4.72
N ARG A 255 -23.73 0.95 5.48
CA ARG A 255 -24.67 2.06 5.71
C ARG A 255 -24.01 3.25 6.41
N GLU A 256 -23.16 2.97 7.37
CA GLU A 256 -22.43 3.98 8.14
C GLU A 256 -21.56 4.89 7.27
N ASP A 257 -21.06 4.40 6.13
CA ASP A 257 -20.33 5.22 5.16
C ASP A 257 -21.23 6.30 4.52
N VAL A 258 -22.49 5.95 4.24
CA VAL A 258 -23.48 6.89 3.71
C VAL A 258 -23.91 7.87 4.79
N GLU A 259 -24.15 7.39 6.02
CA GLU A 259 -24.47 8.23 7.18
C GLU A 259 -23.33 9.23 7.49
N LEU A 260 -22.08 8.85 7.23
CA LEU A 260 -20.95 9.77 7.32
C LEU A 260 -21.04 10.88 6.25
N LEU A 261 -21.35 10.53 4.99
CA LEU A 261 -21.51 11.53 3.93
C LEU A 261 -22.64 12.51 4.24
N GLU A 262 -23.78 12.01 4.74
CA GLU A 262 -24.91 12.81 5.22
C GLU A 262 -24.48 13.76 6.34
N TYR A 263 -23.83 13.25 7.37
CA TYR A 263 -23.33 14.03 8.51
C TYR A 263 -22.35 15.13 8.10
N LEU A 264 -21.39 14.82 7.23
CA LEU A 264 -20.41 15.81 6.75
C LEU A 264 -21.11 16.91 5.90
N SER A 265 -22.04 16.51 5.04
CA SER A 265 -22.82 17.44 4.19
C SER A 265 -23.70 18.37 5.03
N GLU A 266 -24.47 17.83 6.00
CA GLU A 266 -25.32 18.61 6.91
C GLU A 266 -24.53 19.62 7.76
N ARG A 267 -23.30 19.27 8.14
CA ARG A 267 -22.40 20.16 8.91
C ARG A 267 -21.63 21.15 8.06
N GLY A 268 -21.79 21.10 6.72
CA GLY A 268 -21.03 21.94 5.79
C GLY A 268 -19.52 21.67 5.80
N LEU A 269 -19.11 20.47 6.19
CA LEU A 269 -17.70 20.06 6.25
C LEU A 269 -17.22 19.59 4.88
N ARG A 270 -15.96 19.87 4.58
CA ARG A 270 -15.31 19.38 3.36
C ARG A 270 -14.68 18.02 3.61
N ALA A 271 -14.63 17.17 2.56
CA ALA A 271 -13.92 15.91 2.65
C ALA A 271 -13.16 15.55 1.39
N VAL A 272 -12.09 14.77 1.56
CA VAL A 272 -11.39 14.04 0.51
C VAL A 272 -11.70 12.56 0.71
N LEU A 273 -12.21 11.92 -0.33
CA LEU A 273 -12.65 10.53 -0.28
C LEU A 273 -11.63 9.59 -0.95
N PRO A 274 -11.54 8.33 -0.49
CA PRO A 274 -10.80 7.30 -1.22
C PRO A 274 -11.50 6.94 -2.53
N SER A 275 -10.98 5.94 -3.26
CA SER A 275 -11.63 5.42 -4.47
C SER A 275 -13.04 4.93 -4.17
N ILE A 276 -14.01 5.39 -4.99
CA ILE A 276 -15.42 5.05 -4.83
C ILE A 276 -15.74 3.72 -5.52
N ARG A 277 -16.49 2.88 -4.83
CA ARG A 277 -17.01 1.62 -5.37
C ARG A 277 -18.15 1.87 -6.36
N LEU A 278 -18.00 1.38 -7.60
CA LEU A 278 -18.94 1.63 -8.70
C LEU A 278 -20.36 1.11 -8.42
N GLU A 279 -20.49 -0.05 -7.79
CA GLU A 279 -21.81 -0.62 -7.44
C GLU A 279 -22.58 0.20 -6.41
N LYS A 280 -21.91 1.09 -5.67
CA LYS A 280 -22.53 1.95 -4.66
C LYS A 280 -22.90 3.34 -5.18
N ILE A 281 -22.57 3.63 -6.43
CA ILE A 281 -22.92 4.91 -7.06
C ILE A 281 -24.43 4.96 -7.30
N SER A 282 -25.05 5.98 -6.74
CA SER A 282 -26.44 6.40 -6.96
C SER A 282 -26.51 7.93 -6.99
N GLU A 283 -27.59 8.49 -7.52
CA GLU A 283 -27.79 9.94 -7.57
C GLU A 283 -27.68 10.57 -6.17
N GLY A 284 -28.33 9.98 -5.15
CA GLY A 284 -28.26 10.48 -3.78
C GLY A 284 -26.83 10.47 -3.21
N VAL A 285 -26.05 9.42 -3.45
CA VAL A 285 -24.64 9.35 -3.01
C VAL A 285 -23.81 10.41 -3.73
N LEU A 286 -24.02 10.62 -5.03
CA LEU A 286 -23.28 11.64 -5.79
C LEU A 286 -23.59 13.07 -5.32
N GLU A 287 -24.85 13.36 -5.00
CA GLU A 287 -25.23 14.67 -4.44
C GLU A 287 -24.60 14.93 -3.06
N LEU A 288 -24.56 13.91 -2.18
CA LEU A 288 -23.86 14.00 -0.90
C LEU A 288 -22.35 14.28 -1.10
N ILE A 289 -21.71 13.54 -2.02
CA ILE A 289 -20.28 13.73 -2.33
C ILE A 289 -20.01 15.14 -2.87
N LYS A 290 -20.92 15.67 -3.68
CA LYS A 290 -20.84 17.04 -4.20
C LYS A 290 -20.99 18.07 -3.06
N GLY A 291 -21.91 17.81 -2.12
CA GLY A 291 -22.17 18.64 -0.95
C GLY A 291 -20.96 18.82 -0.03
N ILE A 292 -20.08 17.82 0.08
CA ILE A 292 -18.83 17.89 0.85
C ILE A 292 -17.64 18.48 0.08
N GLY A 293 -17.89 19.06 -1.10
CA GLY A 293 -16.88 19.81 -1.87
C GLY A 293 -15.93 18.97 -2.71
N GLN A 294 -16.15 17.67 -2.88
CA GLN A 294 -15.36 16.82 -3.77
C GLN A 294 -15.65 17.21 -5.23
N ARG A 295 -14.61 17.28 -6.06
CA ARG A 295 -14.72 17.69 -7.47
C ARG A 295 -14.25 16.62 -8.46
N GLU A 296 -13.36 15.76 -8.05
CA GLU A 296 -12.84 14.65 -8.84
C GLU A 296 -13.12 13.36 -8.10
N LEU A 297 -13.67 12.35 -8.78
CA LEU A 297 -13.84 11.03 -8.23
C LEU A 297 -12.83 10.05 -8.82
N THR A 298 -12.16 9.31 -7.94
CA THR A 298 -11.34 8.17 -8.34
C THR A 298 -12.21 6.91 -8.31
N LEU A 299 -12.31 6.24 -9.45
CA LEU A 299 -13.06 5.02 -9.66
C LEU A 299 -12.11 3.94 -10.16
N ALA A 300 -12.33 2.71 -9.78
CA ALA A 300 -11.45 1.60 -10.14
C ALA A 300 -12.24 0.48 -10.84
N PRO A 301 -12.69 0.69 -12.11
CA PRO A 301 -13.32 -0.37 -12.90
C PRO A 301 -12.34 -1.51 -13.21
N GLU A 302 -11.04 -1.27 -13.23
CA GLU A 302 -9.92 -2.11 -13.61
C GLU A 302 -9.95 -2.54 -15.08
N SER A 303 -11.09 -2.91 -15.63
CA SER A 303 -11.29 -3.27 -17.05
C SER A 303 -12.77 -3.25 -17.40
N PHE A 304 -13.08 -3.10 -18.70
CA PHE A 304 -14.43 -3.28 -19.26
C PHE A 304 -14.56 -4.60 -20.04
N SER A 305 -13.54 -5.46 -20.03
CA SER A 305 -13.59 -6.80 -20.59
C SER A 305 -14.18 -7.78 -19.58
N PHE A 306 -15.13 -8.60 -20.05
CA PHE A 306 -15.73 -9.65 -19.23
C PHE A 306 -14.68 -10.69 -18.76
N PHE A 307 -13.73 -11.06 -19.64
CA PHE A 307 -12.66 -11.96 -19.27
C PHE A 307 -11.81 -11.40 -18.14
N THR A 308 -11.34 -10.17 -18.29
CA THR A 308 -10.46 -9.53 -17.31
C THR A 308 -11.18 -9.30 -15.98
N GLN A 309 -12.45 -8.90 -15.99
CA GLN A 309 -13.25 -8.76 -14.77
C GLN A 309 -13.45 -10.08 -14.02
N ARG A 310 -13.66 -11.18 -14.75
CA ARG A 310 -13.73 -12.52 -14.14
C ARG A 310 -12.40 -12.94 -13.53
N ALA A 311 -11.29 -12.66 -14.21
CA ALA A 311 -9.96 -12.98 -13.70
C ALA A 311 -9.61 -12.15 -12.45
N LEU A 312 -9.98 -10.87 -12.44
CA LEU A 312 -9.75 -9.96 -11.30
C LEU A 312 -10.75 -10.16 -10.16
N MET A 313 -11.87 -10.86 -10.41
CA MET A 313 -12.94 -11.14 -9.43
C MET A 313 -13.45 -9.87 -8.73
N LYS A 314 -13.56 -8.76 -9.48
CA LYS A 314 -13.98 -7.48 -8.92
C LYS A 314 -15.44 -7.14 -9.22
N TYR A 315 -15.82 -7.11 -10.49
CA TYR A 315 -17.18 -6.77 -10.95
C TYR A 315 -17.73 -7.77 -11.98
N PRO A 316 -17.60 -9.10 -11.78
CA PRO A 316 -17.91 -10.07 -12.83
C PRO A 316 -19.37 -10.07 -13.27
N GLY A 317 -20.30 -9.61 -12.42
CA GLY A 317 -21.73 -9.51 -12.72
C GLY A 317 -22.21 -8.11 -13.10
N LEU A 318 -21.32 -7.13 -13.21
CA LEU A 318 -21.69 -5.71 -13.43
C LEU A 318 -20.96 -5.09 -14.63
N VAL A 319 -20.27 -5.88 -15.46
CA VAL A 319 -19.42 -5.37 -16.54
C VAL A 319 -20.18 -4.41 -17.46
N ASP A 320 -21.40 -4.79 -17.86
CA ASP A 320 -22.25 -4.01 -18.77
C ASP A 320 -22.75 -2.69 -18.15
N LEU A 321 -22.73 -2.57 -16.82
CA LEU A 321 -23.19 -1.39 -16.09
C LEU A 321 -22.08 -0.43 -15.68
N LEU A 322 -20.81 -0.84 -15.83
CA LEU A 322 -19.68 -0.02 -15.37
C LEU A 322 -19.57 1.31 -16.10
N SER A 323 -19.78 1.31 -17.42
CA SER A 323 -19.76 2.53 -18.24
C SER A 323 -20.89 3.49 -17.85
N ASP A 324 -22.11 2.98 -17.66
CA ASP A 324 -23.27 3.78 -17.31
C ASP A 324 -23.11 4.44 -15.92
N LYS A 325 -22.51 3.70 -14.98
CA LYS A 325 -22.18 4.26 -13.65
C LYS A 325 -21.16 5.38 -13.74
N ILE A 326 -20.15 5.24 -14.61
CA ILE A 326 -19.14 6.31 -14.80
C ILE A 326 -19.77 7.49 -15.52
N GLU A 327 -20.66 7.25 -16.49
CA GLU A 327 -21.38 8.31 -17.16
C GLU A 327 -22.25 9.14 -16.20
N SER A 328 -22.98 8.49 -15.29
CA SER A 328 -23.78 9.21 -14.27
C SER A 328 -22.92 10.11 -13.37
N VAL A 329 -21.67 9.71 -13.08
CA VAL A 329 -20.69 10.55 -12.36
C VAL A 329 -20.31 11.79 -13.17
N LEU A 330 -20.06 11.62 -14.48
CA LEU A 330 -19.77 12.75 -15.39
C LEU A 330 -20.94 13.70 -15.54
N GLU A 331 -22.16 13.17 -15.60
CA GLU A 331 -23.42 13.94 -15.69
C GLU A 331 -23.68 14.78 -14.43
N THR A 332 -23.35 14.26 -13.26
CA THR A 332 -23.46 15.01 -11.98
C THR A 332 -22.41 16.13 -11.92
N GLY A 333 -21.41 16.13 -12.81
CA GLY A 333 -20.45 17.23 -12.98
C GLY A 333 -19.10 17.00 -12.32
N PHE A 334 -18.73 15.77 -12.02
CA PHE A 334 -17.40 15.42 -11.53
C PHE A 334 -16.38 15.25 -12.64
N ASP A 335 -15.14 15.59 -12.38
CA ASP A 335 -13.99 15.04 -13.08
C ASP A 335 -13.80 13.57 -12.61
N VAL A 336 -13.26 12.72 -13.49
CA VAL A 336 -13.12 11.28 -13.20
C VAL A 336 -11.70 10.81 -13.43
N LYS A 337 -11.15 10.11 -12.44
CA LYS A 337 -9.90 9.35 -12.57
C LYS A 337 -10.22 7.86 -12.49
N LEU A 338 -9.80 7.11 -13.51
CA LEU A 338 -10.02 5.67 -13.61
C LEU A 338 -8.71 4.91 -13.36
N TYR A 339 -8.77 3.91 -12.47
CA TYR A 339 -7.72 2.92 -12.37
C TYR A 339 -8.05 1.70 -13.23
N LEU A 340 -7.06 1.27 -14.01
CA LEU A 340 -7.19 0.21 -15.00
C LEU A 340 -6.00 -0.75 -14.92
N ILE A 341 -6.28 -2.03 -15.08
CA ILE A 341 -5.29 -3.11 -15.11
C ILE A 341 -5.31 -3.76 -16.48
N TYR A 342 -4.13 -4.01 -17.04
CA TYR A 342 -3.95 -4.76 -18.28
C TYR A 342 -2.87 -5.84 -18.10
N GLY A 343 -2.79 -6.78 -19.02
CA GLY A 343 -1.76 -7.80 -19.02
C GLY A 343 -2.06 -8.95 -18.05
N VAL A 344 -3.32 -9.20 -17.76
CA VAL A 344 -3.75 -10.44 -17.09
C VAL A 344 -3.42 -11.63 -18.01
N LYS A 345 -2.81 -12.70 -17.49
CA LYS A 345 -2.56 -13.90 -18.31
C LYS A 345 -3.87 -14.45 -18.87
N GLY A 346 -3.88 -14.75 -20.17
CA GLY A 346 -5.08 -15.14 -20.92
C GLY A 346 -5.88 -13.98 -21.50
N GLU A 347 -5.64 -12.73 -21.10
CA GLU A 347 -6.24 -11.55 -21.71
C GLU A 347 -5.74 -11.40 -23.17
N GLY A 348 -6.63 -11.35 -24.15
CA GLY A 348 -6.31 -11.10 -25.54
C GLY A 348 -6.23 -9.61 -25.86
N LEU A 349 -5.67 -9.25 -27.04
CA LEU A 349 -5.75 -7.86 -27.53
C LEU A 349 -7.21 -7.42 -27.71
N SER A 350 -8.10 -8.32 -28.14
CA SER A 350 -9.54 -8.03 -28.25
C SER A 350 -10.18 -7.68 -26.89
N ASP A 351 -9.74 -8.29 -25.79
CA ASP A 351 -10.22 -7.95 -24.45
C ASP A 351 -9.78 -6.51 -24.07
N LEU A 352 -8.54 -6.16 -24.41
CA LEU A 352 -8.02 -4.80 -24.20
C LEU A 352 -8.73 -3.77 -25.08
N GLU A 353 -8.98 -4.11 -26.36
CA GLU A 353 -9.69 -3.24 -27.32
C GLU A 353 -11.11 -2.88 -26.83
N VAL A 354 -11.83 -3.82 -26.20
CA VAL A 354 -13.12 -3.52 -25.53
C VAL A 354 -12.95 -2.41 -24.51
N THR A 355 -11.95 -2.54 -23.61
CA THR A 355 -11.65 -1.52 -22.62
C THR A 355 -11.30 -0.17 -23.23
N LEU A 356 -10.48 -0.17 -24.28
CA LEU A 356 -10.05 1.06 -24.97
C LEU A 356 -11.21 1.74 -25.72
N SER A 357 -12.11 0.95 -26.31
CA SER A 357 -13.31 1.49 -26.97
C SER A 357 -14.22 2.22 -25.99
N VAL A 358 -14.54 1.59 -24.85
CA VAL A 358 -15.37 2.21 -23.79
C VAL A 358 -14.72 3.50 -23.27
N LEU A 359 -13.41 3.49 -23.08
CA LEU A 359 -12.69 4.69 -22.61
C LEU A 359 -12.74 5.84 -23.61
N ARG A 360 -12.64 5.57 -24.93
CA ARG A 360 -12.81 6.61 -25.97
C ARG A 360 -14.19 7.25 -25.89
N ASP A 361 -15.23 6.44 -25.75
CA ASP A 361 -16.61 6.93 -25.64
C ASP A 361 -16.81 7.77 -24.39
N LEU A 362 -16.36 7.27 -23.23
CA LEU A 362 -16.42 8.00 -21.96
C LEU A 362 -15.62 9.32 -22.00
N ALA A 363 -14.44 9.33 -22.62
CA ALA A 363 -13.64 10.54 -22.77
C ALA A 363 -14.30 11.57 -23.71
N GLY A 364 -14.97 11.10 -24.77
CA GLY A 364 -15.79 11.94 -25.64
C GLY A 364 -16.94 12.59 -24.88
N ARG A 365 -17.65 11.82 -24.07
CA ARG A 365 -18.75 12.29 -23.20
C ARG A 365 -18.27 13.25 -22.10
N ALA A 366 -17.12 12.97 -21.47
CA ALA A 366 -16.50 13.86 -20.49
C ALA A 366 -16.20 15.23 -21.13
N ARG A 367 -15.55 15.23 -22.31
CA ARG A 367 -15.19 16.45 -23.05
C ARG A 367 -16.42 17.28 -23.44
N SER A 368 -17.48 16.64 -23.95
CA SER A 368 -18.72 17.32 -24.32
C SER A 368 -19.40 18.02 -23.14
N ARG A 369 -19.16 17.54 -21.91
CA ARG A 369 -19.67 18.13 -20.66
C ARG A 369 -18.67 19.08 -19.96
N GLY A 370 -17.51 19.36 -20.60
CA GLY A 370 -16.45 20.17 -19.99
C GLY A 370 -15.80 19.51 -18.78
N ARG A 371 -15.77 18.18 -18.71
CA ARG A 371 -15.16 17.40 -17.63
C ARG A 371 -13.88 16.73 -18.09
N ARG A 372 -13.00 16.42 -17.10
CA ARG A 372 -11.76 15.69 -17.36
C ARG A 372 -11.96 14.21 -17.07
N LEU A 373 -11.35 13.37 -17.88
CA LEU A 373 -11.20 11.95 -17.64
C LEU A 373 -9.71 11.61 -17.70
N ILE A 374 -9.21 11.02 -16.62
CA ILE A 374 -7.83 10.54 -16.47
C ILE A 374 -7.87 9.02 -16.43
N ALA A 375 -7.18 8.34 -17.33
CA ALA A 375 -7.05 6.89 -17.35
C ALA A 375 -5.64 6.49 -16.83
N SER A 376 -5.60 5.80 -15.68
CA SER A 376 -4.35 5.32 -15.08
C SER A 376 -4.23 3.81 -15.29
N PHE A 377 -3.34 3.40 -16.20
CA PHE A 377 -3.09 2.01 -16.56
C PHE A 377 -1.90 1.43 -15.79
N ASN A 378 -2.12 0.27 -15.18
CA ASN A 378 -1.05 -0.51 -14.56
C ASN A 378 -1.02 -1.91 -15.17
N PRO A 379 0.18 -2.45 -15.51
CA PRO A 379 0.27 -3.86 -15.83
C PRO A 379 -0.09 -4.67 -14.60
N LEU A 380 -0.71 -5.84 -14.78
CA LEU A 380 -0.91 -6.75 -13.66
C LEU A 380 0.43 -7.18 -13.08
N ILE A 381 0.68 -6.82 -11.83
CA ILE A 381 1.87 -7.22 -11.08
C ILE A 381 1.43 -8.25 -10.05
N PRO A 382 1.92 -9.50 -10.15
CA PRO A 382 1.62 -10.54 -9.16
C PRO A 382 2.10 -10.09 -7.78
N LYS A 383 1.23 -10.20 -6.78
CA LYS A 383 1.54 -9.89 -5.39
C LYS A 383 1.59 -11.17 -4.56
N ALA A 384 2.46 -11.19 -3.55
CA ALA A 384 2.47 -12.23 -2.56
C ALA A 384 1.07 -12.45 -1.96
N ARG A 385 0.76 -13.68 -1.58
CA ARG A 385 -0.52 -14.09 -0.97
C ARG A 385 -1.75 -13.93 -1.86
N THR A 386 -1.57 -13.63 -3.16
CA THR A 386 -2.68 -13.57 -4.13
C THR A 386 -2.65 -14.77 -5.08
N PRO A 387 -3.77 -15.14 -5.73
CA PRO A 387 -3.78 -16.18 -6.75
C PRO A 387 -2.80 -15.90 -7.89
N PHE A 388 -2.57 -14.63 -8.22
CA PHE A 388 -1.63 -14.25 -9.27
C PHE A 388 -0.17 -14.56 -8.93
N ALA A 389 0.18 -14.75 -7.65
CA ALA A 389 1.50 -15.27 -7.28
C ALA A 389 1.80 -16.63 -7.91
N TYR A 390 0.78 -17.45 -8.17
CA TYR A 390 0.87 -18.80 -8.76
C TYR A 390 0.57 -18.81 -10.26
N ILE A 391 0.14 -17.72 -10.82
CA ILE A 391 -0.08 -17.52 -12.27
C ILE A 391 1.11 -16.80 -12.90
N GLY A 392 1.68 -15.84 -12.20
CA GLY A 392 2.80 -15.01 -12.65
C GLY A 392 2.41 -13.87 -13.58
N MET A 393 3.40 -13.07 -13.94
CA MET A 393 3.29 -11.89 -14.80
C MET A 393 3.41 -12.27 -16.28
N ARG A 394 2.79 -11.50 -17.16
CA ARG A 394 3.02 -11.63 -18.61
C ARG A 394 4.46 -11.34 -19.00
N PRO A 395 4.96 -11.95 -20.10
CA PRO A 395 6.25 -11.60 -20.69
C PRO A 395 6.32 -10.11 -21.04
N LEU A 396 7.52 -9.52 -20.86
CA LEU A 396 7.76 -8.09 -21.11
C LEU A 396 7.36 -7.65 -22.52
N GLU A 397 7.63 -8.49 -23.52
CA GLU A 397 7.33 -8.14 -24.92
C GLU A 397 5.83 -8.05 -25.19
N GLU A 398 5.04 -8.96 -24.57
CA GLU A 398 3.58 -8.90 -24.68
C GLU A 398 3.02 -7.66 -23.98
N LEU A 399 3.52 -7.32 -22.79
CA LEU A 399 3.14 -6.10 -22.08
C LEU A 399 3.49 -4.84 -22.86
N ARG A 400 4.65 -4.82 -23.55
CA ARG A 400 5.03 -3.71 -24.43
C ARG A 400 4.11 -3.57 -25.64
N ALA A 401 3.66 -4.69 -26.21
CA ALA A 401 2.71 -4.67 -27.32
C ALA A 401 1.35 -4.11 -26.86
N MET A 402 0.85 -4.54 -25.71
CA MET A 402 -0.38 -4.02 -25.11
C MET A 402 -0.26 -2.51 -24.79
N LYS A 403 0.86 -2.10 -24.18
CA LYS A 403 1.13 -0.68 -23.90
C LYS A 403 1.12 0.17 -25.16
N LYS A 404 1.77 -0.28 -26.24
CA LYS A 404 1.74 0.43 -27.52
C LYS A 404 0.33 0.58 -28.08
N LEU A 405 -0.52 -0.43 -27.89
CA LEU A 405 -1.94 -0.35 -28.28
C LEU A 405 -2.67 0.70 -27.45
N ILE A 406 -2.48 0.73 -26.13
CA ILE A 406 -3.05 1.76 -25.23
C ILE A 406 -2.63 3.16 -25.68
N GLU A 407 -1.32 3.39 -25.87
CA GLU A 407 -0.77 4.68 -26.31
C GLU A 407 -1.31 5.13 -27.68
N LYS A 408 -1.48 4.17 -28.62
CA LYS A 408 -2.03 4.44 -29.95
C LYS A 408 -3.49 4.84 -29.89
N GLU A 409 -4.32 4.03 -29.23
CA GLU A 409 -5.78 4.16 -29.23
C GLU A 409 -6.30 5.32 -28.37
N LEU A 410 -5.54 5.72 -27.34
CA LEU A 410 -5.91 6.84 -26.46
C LEU A 410 -5.18 8.15 -26.78
N ARG A 411 -4.40 8.20 -27.86
CA ARG A 411 -3.70 9.43 -28.26
C ARG A 411 -4.70 10.55 -28.56
N GLY A 412 -4.59 11.66 -27.78
CA GLY A 412 -5.48 12.83 -27.95
C GLY A 412 -6.90 12.63 -27.40
N VAL A 413 -7.18 11.50 -26.74
CA VAL A 413 -8.51 11.20 -26.21
C VAL A 413 -8.68 11.72 -24.78
N GLY A 414 -7.63 11.67 -23.95
CA GLY A 414 -7.64 12.12 -22.55
C GLY A 414 -6.23 12.07 -21.96
N GLU A 415 -6.12 12.33 -20.66
CA GLU A 415 -4.86 12.14 -19.93
C GLU A 415 -4.68 10.66 -19.61
N VAL A 416 -3.58 10.08 -20.07
CA VAL A 416 -3.19 8.70 -19.76
C VAL A 416 -1.97 8.70 -18.88
N ARG A 417 -2.04 7.98 -17.75
CA ARG A 417 -0.92 7.72 -16.84
C ARG A 417 -0.62 6.22 -16.84
N GLU A 418 0.64 5.87 -16.79
CA GLU A 418 1.06 4.48 -16.82
C GLU A 418 2.20 4.22 -15.84
N LEU A 419 2.16 3.05 -15.19
CA LEU A 419 3.30 2.54 -14.45
C LEU A 419 4.37 2.00 -15.41
N ASP A 420 5.66 2.24 -15.11
CA ASP A 420 6.75 1.63 -15.88
C ASP A 420 6.75 0.10 -15.72
N ILE A 421 6.60 -0.61 -16.84
CA ILE A 421 6.60 -2.09 -16.87
C ILE A 421 7.89 -2.65 -16.26
N LYS A 422 9.03 -1.97 -16.44
CA LYS A 422 10.32 -2.42 -15.91
C LYS A 422 10.38 -2.32 -14.39
N GLU A 423 9.82 -1.27 -13.80
CA GLU A 423 9.62 -1.17 -12.36
C GLU A 423 8.66 -2.25 -11.85
N GLY A 424 7.59 -2.53 -12.62
CA GLY A 424 6.66 -3.61 -12.34
C GLY A 424 7.32 -4.99 -12.27
N LEU A 425 8.32 -5.26 -13.14
CA LEU A 425 9.10 -6.51 -13.09
C LEU A 425 9.95 -6.64 -11.81
N ILE A 426 10.60 -5.54 -11.37
CA ILE A 426 11.33 -5.54 -10.10
C ILE A 426 10.38 -5.76 -8.94
N GLN A 427 9.26 -5.04 -8.96
CA GLN A 427 8.21 -5.16 -7.95
C GLN A 427 7.69 -6.60 -7.84
N ALA A 428 7.40 -7.26 -8.95
CA ALA A 428 6.99 -8.67 -8.98
C ALA A 428 8.09 -9.59 -8.44
N ALA A 429 9.35 -9.34 -8.81
CA ALA A 429 10.48 -10.13 -8.32
C ALA A 429 10.63 -10.02 -6.80
N LEU A 430 10.50 -8.83 -6.23
CA LEU A 430 10.56 -8.61 -4.77
C LEU A 430 9.31 -9.16 -4.06
N SER A 431 8.14 -9.02 -4.67
CA SER A 431 6.90 -9.51 -4.06
C SER A 431 6.87 -11.03 -3.93
N LEU A 432 7.38 -11.76 -4.92
CA LEU A 432 7.35 -13.22 -4.98
C LEU A 432 8.65 -13.91 -4.55
N GLY A 433 9.73 -13.17 -4.42
CA GLY A 433 11.06 -13.72 -4.19
C GLY A 433 11.32 -14.14 -2.75
N GLY A 434 12.27 -15.03 -2.56
CA GLY A 434 12.72 -15.49 -1.24
C GLY A 434 13.96 -14.76 -0.72
N GLY A 435 14.48 -15.25 0.41
CA GLY A 435 15.69 -14.71 1.06
C GLY A 435 16.95 -14.75 0.18
N GLY A 436 16.98 -15.58 -0.87
CA GLY A 436 18.06 -15.58 -1.86
C GLY A 436 18.23 -14.26 -2.62
N LEU A 437 17.24 -13.36 -2.57
CA LEU A 437 17.33 -12.02 -3.14
C LEU A 437 17.98 -11.01 -2.19
N ALA A 438 18.15 -11.32 -0.91
CA ALA A 438 18.54 -10.34 0.11
C ALA A 438 19.81 -9.55 -0.24
N ASP A 439 20.88 -10.24 -0.65
CA ASP A 439 22.13 -9.60 -1.06
C ASP A 439 22.00 -8.81 -2.36
N ALA A 440 21.17 -9.29 -3.29
CA ALA A 440 20.93 -8.60 -4.55
C ALA A 440 20.17 -7.30 -4.33
N VAL A 441 19.21 -7.29 -3.41
CA VAL A 441 18.46 -6.08 -3.03
C VAL A 441 19.38 -5.02 -2.45
N VAL A 442 20.30 -5.40 -1.55
CA VAL A 442 21.29 -4.48 -1.00
C VAL A 442 22.18 -3.91 -2.11
N GLU A 443 22.75 -4.78 -2.95
CA GLU A 443 23.66 -4.37 -4.01
C GLU A 443 22.98 -3.48 -5.06
N TRP A 444 21.79 -3.85 -5.49
CA TRP A 444 20.97 -3.06 -6.40
C TRP A 444 20.68 -1.66 -5.84
N SER A 445 20.29 -1.61 -4.57
CA SER A 445 19.97 -0.34 -3.89
C SER A 445 21.21 0.55 -3.74
N LEU A 446 22.36 -0.01 -3.39
CA LEU A 446 23.64 0.71 -3.30
C LEU A 446 24.11 1.26 -4.65
N ARG A 447 23.74 0.62 -5.77
CA ARG A 447 24.00 1.13 -7.12
C ARG A 447 22.99 2.21 -7.56
N GLY A 448 22.11 2.66 -6.66
CA GLY A 448 21.12 3.70 -6.93
C GLY A 448 19.77 3.18 -7.44
N GLY A 449 19.52 1.88 -7.36
CA GLY A 449 18.25 1.29 -7.82
C GLY A 449 18.09 1.27 -9.35
N GLY A 450 16.84 1.23 -9.81
CA GLY A 450 16.47 1.26 -11.22
C GLY A 450 16.70 -0.04 -11.98
N TYR A 451 16.02 -0.19 -13.12
CA TYR A 451 15.97 -1.46 -13.87
C TYR A 451 17.32 -1.89 -14.43
N SER A 452 18.12 -0.97 -14.93
CA SER A 452 19.44 -1.28 -15.52
C SER A 452 20.39 -1.89 -14.49
N ASN A 453 20.41 -1.36 -13.27
CA ASN A 453 21.20 -1.89 -12.18
C ASN A 453 20.65 -3.22 -11.66
N TRP A 454 19.31 -3.38 -11.64
CA TRP A 454 18.67 -4.64 -11.30
C TRP A 454 19.13 -5.78 -12.22
N VAL A 455 19.04 -5.58 -13.53
CA VAL A 455 19.47 -6.58 -14.54
C VAL A 455 20.94 -6.95 -14.39
N LYS A 456 21.82 -5.97 -14.11
CA LYS A 456 23.25 -6.24 -13.88
C LYS A 456 23.46 -7.10 -12.64
N VAL A 457 22.85 -6.74 -11.51
CA VAL A 457 22.99 -7.47 -10.25
C VAL A 457 22.43 -8.89 -10.35
N VAL A 458 21.26 -9.07 -10.97
CA VAL A 458 20.67 -10.38 -11.22
C VAL A 458 21.62 -11.27 -12.02
N ARG A 459 22.22 -10.74 -13.08
CA ARG A 459 23.19 -11.48 -13.91
C ARG A 459 24.47 -11.80 -13.14
N GLU A 460 25.07 -10.84 -12.44
CA GLU A 460 26.30 -11.01 -11.68
C GLU A 460 26.16 -12.06 -10.55
N LYS A 461 24.96 -12.10 -9.93
CA LYS A 461 24.65 -13.07 -8.87
C LYS A 461 24.03 -14.37 -9.38
N ASN A 462 23.88 -14.51 -10.70
CA ASN A 462 23.27 -15.69 -11.35
C ASN A 462 21.92 -16.09 -10.74
N LEU A 463 21.02 -15.11 -10.53
CA LEU A 463 19.71 -15.34 -9.90
C LEU A 463 18.67 -15.82 -10.91
N ASP A 464 17.91 -16.86 -10.56
CA ASP A 464 16.74 -17.27 -11.31
C ASP A 464 15.52 -16.45 -10.90
N LEU A 465 15.00 -15.67 -11.83
CA LEU A 465 13.75 -14.89 -11.68
C LEU A 465 12.60 -15.44 -12.54
N SER A 466 12.71 -16.68 -13.02
CA SER A 466 11.68 -17.30 -13.88
C SER A 466 10.31 -17.36 -13.21
N TYR A 467 10.27 -17.45 -11.87
CA TYR A 467 9.04 -17.43 -11.07
C TYR A 467 8.21 -16.15 -11.28
N VAL A 468 8.81 -15.03 -11.68
CA VAL A 468 8.08 -13.80 -11.99
C VAL A 468 7.08 -14.02 -13.12
N GLN A 469 7.50 -14.74 -14.15
CA GLN A 469 6.64 -15.03 -15.30
C GLN A 469 5.84 -16.32 -15.13
N ARG A 470 6.44 -17.42 -14.62
CA ARG A 470 5.73 -18.70 -14.47
C ARG A 470 4.74 -18.71 -13.32
N GLY A 471 4.96 -17.90 -12.30
CA GLY A 471 4.34 -18.01 -10.99
C GLY A 471 5.07 -19.02 -10.10
N LEU A 472 4.68 -19.12 -8.84
CA LEU A 472 5.14 -20.13 -7.91
C LEU A 472 4.54 -21.50 -8.28
N ASN A 473 5.29 -22.58 -8.05
CA ASN A 473 4.77 -23.90 -8.30
C ASN A 473 3.77 -24.31 -7.19
N PRO A 474 2.68 -25.01 -7.56
CA PRO A 474 1.81 -25.63 -6.57
C PRO A 474 2.57 -26.66 -5.75
N GLY A 475 2.42 -26.61 -4.44
CA GLY A 475 3.10 -27.53 -3.52
C GLY A 475 4.52 -27.10 -3.11
N GLU A 476 5.08 -26.03 -3.70
CA GLU A 476 6.25 -25.36 -3.14
C GLU A 476 5.83 -24.48 -1.97
N GLU A 477 6.58 -24.54 -0.88
CA GLU A 477 6.39 -23.65 0.26
C GLU A 477 6.67 -22.20 -0.17
N PRO A 478 5.71 -21.29 -0.03
CA PRO A 478 5.91 -19.91 -0.49
C PRO A 478 6.93 -19.20 0.38
N PRO A 479 7.72 -18.26 -0.18
CA PRO A 479 8.77 -17.55 0.57
C PRO A 479 8.30 -16.85 1.83
N TRP A 480 7.04 -16.42 1.87
CA TRP A 480 6.45 -15.73 3.01
C TRP A 480 5.92 -16.65 4.11
N ASN A 481 6.20 -17.93 4.07
CA ASN A 481 5.73 -18.92 5.05
C ASN A 481 6.08 -18.59 6.50
N PRO A 482 7.23 -17.94 6.83
CA PRO A 482 7.50 -17.51 8.19
C PRO A 482 6.48 -16.52 8.78
N ILE A 483 5.64 -15.91 7.94
CA ILE A 483 4.64 -14.92 8.37
C ILE A 483 3.24 -15.52 8.27
N VAL A 484 2.60 -15.71 9.41
CA VAL A 484 1.23 -16.21 9.52
C VAL A 484 0.26 -15.03 9.59
N ILE A 485 -0.62 -14.88 8.59
CA ILE A 485 -1.64 -13.81 8.55
C ILE A 485 -2.99 -14.33 9.05
N ASP A 486 -3.61 -15.23 8.31
CA ASP A 486 -4.87 -15.87 8.65
C ASP A 486 -5.00 -17.19 7.87
N LYS A 487 -5.28 -18.28 8.57
CA LYS A 487 -5.43 -19.62 7.96
C LYS A 487 -6.72 -19.75 7.12
N THR A 488 -7.72 -18.91 7.38
CA THR A 488 -8.98 -18.92 6.59
C THR A 488 -8.78 -18.40 5.18
N GLU A 489 -7.84 -17.49 5.00
CA GLU A 489 -7.49 -16.90 3.70
C GLU A 489 -6.86 -17.92 2.73
N GLU A 490 -6.24 -18.97 3.24
CA GLU A 490 -5.66 -20.05 2.39
C GLU A 490 -6.74 -20.76 1.57
N LYS A 491 -7.89 -21.08 2.18
CA LYS A 491 -9.01 -21.72 1.47
C LYS A 491 -9.62 -20.81 0.40
N VAL A 492 -9.72 -19.50 0.69
CA VAL A 492 -10.19 -18.53 -0.30
C VAL A 492 -9.21 -18.43 -1.45
N LEU A 493 -7.91 -18.41 -1.15
CA LEU A 493 -6.84 -18.39 -2.15
C LEU A 493 -6.91 -19.60 -3.08
N GLU A 494 -7.04 -20.82 -2.53
CA GLU A 494 -7.12 -22.06 -3.29
C GLU A 494 -8.33 -22.08 -4.24
N ALA A 495 -9.52 -21.72 -3.74
CA ALA A 495 -10.72 -21.65 -4.56
C ALA A 495 -10.61 -20.62 -5.70
N GLN A 496 -10.02 -19.47 -5.43
CA GLN A 496 -9.80 -18.45 -6.46
C GLN A 496 -8.75 -18.88 -7.48
N LEU A 497 -7.71 -19.56 -7.04
CA LEU A 497 -6.66 -20.07 -7.91
C LEU A 497 -7.18 -21.14 -8.88
N GLU A 498 -8.07 -22.01 -8.43
CA GLU A 498 -8.73 -23.01 -9.28
C GLU A 498 -9.52 -22.34 -10.40
N VAL A 499 -10.38 -21.36 -10.04
CA VAL A 499 -11.16 -20.58 -11.02
C VAL A 499 -10.24 -19.86 -12.01
N LEU A 500 -9.19 -19.22 -11.51
CA LEU A 500 -8.28 -18.46 -12.36
C LEU A 500 -7.48 -19.33 -13.32
N ARG A 501 -7.01 -20.50 -12.87
CA ARG A 501 -6.33 -21.50 -13.72
C ARG A 501 -7.24 -22.00 -14.82
N SER A 502 -8.48 -22.35 -14.49
CA SER A 502 -9.47 -22.78 -15.49
C SER A 502 -9.71 -21.70 -16.53
N LEU A 503 -9.86 -20.46 -16.10
CA LEU A 503 -10.10 -19.31 -16.98
C LEU A 503 -8.91 -19.04 -17.91
N VAL A 504 -7.69 -19.05 -17.39
CA VAL A 504 -6.45 -18.82 -18.17
C VAL A 504 -6.23 -19.94 -19.17
N SER A 505 -6.47 -21.21 -18.78
CA SER A 505 -6.29 -22.38 -19.65
C SER A 505 -7.33 -22.45 -20.79
N SER A 506 -8.48 -21.81 -20.64
CA SER A 506 -9.54 -21.81 -21.66
C SER A 506 -9.24 -20.87 -22.85
N LYS A 507 -8.26 -19.98 -22.74
CA LYS A 507 -7.85 -19.03 -23.77
C LYS A 507 -6.64 -19.57 -24.54
N LYS A 508 -6.64 -19.34 -25.87
CA LYS A 508 -5.45 -19.60 -26.71
C LYS A 508 -4.30 -18.67 -26.32
N PRO A 509 -3.04 -19.10 -26.51
CA PRO A 509 -1.89 -18.21 -26.34
C PRO A 509 -2.04 -16.93 -27.16
N PHE A 510 -1.42 -15.87 -26.70
CA PHE A 510 -1.39 -14.51 -27.30
C PHE A 510 -0.80 -14.51 -28.72
#